data_18ea3f4b16dff234aee6b663ff581515
#
_entry.id   18ea3f4b16dff234aee6b663ff581515
#
_cell.length_a   1.000
_cell.length_b   1.000
_cell.length_c   1.000
_cell.angle_alpha   90.00
_cell.angle_beta   90.00
_cell.angle_gamma   90.00
#
_symmetry.space_group_name_H-M   'P 1'
#
loop_
_entity.id
_entity.type
_entity.pdbx_description
1 polymer ?
#
loop_
_entity_poly.entity_id
_entity_poly.type
_entity_poly.pdbx_seq_one_letter_code
_entity_poly.pdbx_strand_id
1 'polypeptide(L)'
;MVKIISIEGNIGVGKSTLIKKVMENFTENSNVVFCMEDLSLWNSIKDPEGKNIFELYYKNPKEYSFPFEITTLISRLKQLKEVEKDKLVIVTERCLDTDRDVFAKMLYNQNKISDLNYQIYNLLFDTVNEYSDITHFYIKINPEIAYERAVKRNRPNELVDLNFLKECHEYHEEWLNKKDNVIIAEELDTESLSIKLNYIIIHLNLNQSK
;
A
#
# COMPACT_ATOMS: atom_id res chain seq x y z
N MET A 1 19.44 10.67 5.24
CA MET A 1 18.16 10.11 5.74
C MET A 1 17.49 9.42 4.55
N VAL A 2 17.04 8.18 4.69
CA VAL A 2 16.37 7.43 3.61
C VAL A 2 15.12 8.17 3.18
N LYS A 3 14.88 8.29 1.87
CA LYS A 3 13.64 8.85 1.30
C LYS A 3 12.69 7.74 0.92
N ILE A 4 11.43 7.88 1.29
CA ILE A 4 10.38 6.90 0.96
C ILE A 4 9.45 7.52 -0.09
N ILE A 5 9.22 6.78 -1.17
CA ILE A 5 8.17 7.06 -2.15
C ILE A 5 7.12 5.97 -2.00
N SER A 6 5.95 6.34 -1.53
CA SER A 6 4.82 5.42 -1.41
C SER A 6 3.91 5.53 -2.62
N ILE A 7 3.68 4.42 -3.30
CA ILE A 7 2.77 4.34 -4.44
C ILE A 7 1.36 4.07 -3.91
N GLU A 8 0.53 5.10 -3.98
CA GLU A 8 -0.80 5.12 -3.40
C GLU A 8 -1.90 4.96 -4.45
N GLY A 9 -3.07 4.56 -3.99
CA GLY A 9 -4.27 4.45 -4.80
C GLY A 9 -5.06 3.17 -4.55
N ASN A 10 -6.24 3.12 -5.14
CA ASN A 10 -7.22 2.07 -4.92
C ASN A 10 -6.72 0.67 -5.36
N ILE A 11 -7.46 -0.37 -4.99
CA ILE A 11 -7.26 -1.71 -5.55
C ILE A 11 -7.61 -1.66 -7.05
N GLY A 12 -6.77 -2.28 -7.88
CA GLY A 12 -7.01 -2.31 -9.34
C GLY A 12 -6.43 -1.14 -10.13
N VAL A 13 -5.89 -0.07 -9.51
CA VAL A 13 -5.34 1.09 -10.26
C VAL A 13 -4.02 0.80 -10.99
N GLY A 14 -3.33 -0.30 -10.68
CA GLY A 14 -2.12 -0.71 -11.38
C GLY A 14 -0.81 -0.46 -10.64
N LYS A 15 -0.83 -0.20 -9.33
CA LYS A 15 0.38 0.05 -8.50
C LYS A 15 1.49 -0.99 -8.70
N SER A 16 1.17 -2.27 -8.50
CA SER A 16 2.14 -3.37 -8.64
C SER A 16 2.70 -3.47 -10.08
N THR A 17 1.89 -3.18 -11.09
CA THR A 17 2.32 -3.15 -12.49
C THR A 17 3.29 -2.02 -12.75
N LEU A 18 2.99 -0.82 -12.21
CA LEU A 18 3.86 0.34 -12.30
C LEU A 18 5.21 0.07 -11.63
N ILE A 19 5.20 -0.44 -10.39
CA ILE A 19 6.43 -0.73 -9.64
C ILE A 19 7.30 -1.72 -10.42
N LYS A 20 6.74 -2.81 -10.93
CA LYS A 20 7.47 -3.80 -11.73
C LYS A 20 8.10 -3.18 -12.98
N LYS A 21 7.35 -2.34 -13.69
CA LYS A 21 7.85 -1.64 -14.88
C LYS A 21 9.01 -0.70 -14.54
N VAL A 22 8.92 0.01 -13.44
CA VAL A 22 9.97 0.94 -12.99
C VAL A 22 11.21 0.19 -12.52
N MET A 23 11.04 -0.94 -11.83
CA MET A 23 12.16 -1.80 -11.38
C MET A 23 13.09 -2.21 -12.52
N GLU A 24 12.57 -2.41 -13.74
CA GLU A 24 13.36 -2.78 -14.92
C GLU A 24 14.46 -1.76 -15.26
N ASN A 25 14.32 -0.51 -14.79
CA ASN A 25 15.29 0.56 -15.02
C ASN A 25 16.39 0.67 -13.95
N PHE A 26 16.34 -0.15 -12.90
CA PHE A 26 17.28 -0.12 -11.78
C PHE A 26 17.99 -1.47 -11.64
N THR A 27 19.31 -1.41 -11.39
CA THR A 27 20.11 -2.61 -11.12
C THR A 27 20.07 -2.97 -9.63
N GLU A 28 20.43 -4.20 -9.28
CA GLU A 28 20.54 -4.67 -7.88
C GLU A 28 21.51 -3.82 -7.04
N ASN A 29 22.53 -3.25 -7.68
CA ASN A 29 23.51 -2.37 -7.02
C ASN A 29 23.05 -0.91 -6.92
N SER A 30 21.82 -0.59 -7.30
CA SER A 30 21.30 0.76 -7.16
C SER A 30 21.05 1.10 -5.68
N ASN A 31 21.11 2.41 -5.36
CA ASN A 31 20.74 2.91 -4.03
C ASN A 31 19.22 2.96 -3.85
N VAL A 32 18.44 2.31 -4.73
CA VAL A 32 16.98 2.27 -4.73
C VAL A 32 16.52 0.86 -4.44
N VAL A 33 15.61 0.72 -3.49
CA VAL A 33 14.97 -0.56 -3.14
C VAL A 33 13.47 -0.47 -3.38
N PHE A 34 12.88 -1.57 -3.85
CA PHE A 34 11.45 -1.68 -4.12
C PHE A 34 10.80 -2.69 -3.19
N CYS A 35 9.82 -2.24 -2.40
CA CYS A 35 9.03 -3.06 -1.48
C CYS A 35 7.61 -3.22 -2.01
N MET A 36 7.31 -4.40 -2.52
CA MET A 36 5.97 -4.74 -3.00
C MET A 36 5.13 -5.36 -1.88
N GLU A 37 3.82 -5.41 -2.08
CA GLU A 37 2.90 -6.09 -1.15
C GLU A 37 3.28 -7.57 -0.99
N ASP A 38 3.54 -8.03 0.26
CA ASP A 38 4.00 -9.38 0.55
C ASP A 38 2.84 -10.38 0.67
N LEU A 39 2.33 -10.79 -0.47
CA LEU A 39 1.28 -11.81 -0.52
C LEU A 39 1.75 -13.18 0.00
N SER A 40 3.06 -13.46 0.00
CA SER A 40 3.59 -14.74 0.47
C SER A 40 3.42 -14.87 1.98
N LEU A 41 3.67 -13.79 2.73
CA LEU A 41 3.42 -13.75 4.16
C LEU A 41 1.93 -13.93 4.48
N TRP A 42 1.05 -13.23 3.77
CA TRP A 42 -0.41 -13.38 3.98
C TRP A 42 -0.88 -14.80 3.71
N ASN A 43 -0.35 -15.46 2.69
CA ASN A 43 -0.66 -16.85 2.36
C ASN A 43 -0.06 -17.86 3.35
N SER A 44 0.95 -17.49 4.11
CA SER A 44 1.59 -18.36 5.10
C SER A 44 0.82 -18.45 6.42
N ILE A 45 0.05 -17.41 6.76
CA ILE A 45 -0.77 -17.36 7.99
C ILE A 45 -2.09 -18.05 7.72
N LYS A 46 -2.29 -19.22 8.32
CA LYS A 46 -3.43 -20.11 8.04
C LYS A 46 -4.12 -20.56 9.32
N ASP A 47 -5.42 -20.79 9.18
CA ASP A 47 -6.20 -21.50 10.21
C ASP A 47 -5.90 -23.02 10.20
N PRO A 48 -6.45 -23.80 11.16
CA PRO A 48 -6.29 -25.24 11.21
C PRO A 48 -6.83 -25.99 9.97
N GLU A 49 -7.74 -25.34 9.21
CA GLU A 49 -8.34 -25.89 7.99
C GLU A 49 -7.51 -25.57 6.74
N GLY A 50 -6.41 -24.81 6.91
CA GLY A 50 -5.49 -24.44 5.84
C GLY A 50 -5.89 -23.20 5.03
N LYS A 51 -6.97 -22.48 5.43
CA LYS A 51 -7.37 -21.22 4.81
C LYS A 51 -6.45 -20.10 5.28
N ASN A 52 -5.96 -19.28 4.34
CA ASN A 52 -5.07 -18.17 4.70
C ASN A 52 -5.86 -16.94 5.21
N ILE A 53 -5.14 -16.02 5.88
CA ILE A 53 -5.74 -14.83 6.49
C ILE A 53 -6.45 -13.93 5.47
N PHE A 54 -5.96 -13.85 4.23
CA PHE A 54 -6.56 -13.06 3.16
C PHE A 54 -7.91 -13.64 2.72
N GLU A 55 -8.00 -14.98 2.55
CA GLU A 55 -9.25 -15.68 2.28
C GLU A 55 -10.26 -15.52 3.42
N LEU A 56 -9.82 -15.70 4.67
CA LEU A 56 -10.65 -15.56 5.85
C LEU A 56 -11.21 -14.14 5.98
N TYR A 57 -10.40 -13.12 5.74
CA TYR A 57 -10.83 -11.72 5.73
C TYR A 57 -11.99 -11.46 4.76
N TYR A 58 -11.87 -11.87 3.50
CA TYR A 58 -12.96 -11.67 2.54
C TYR A 58 -14.20 -12.50 2.85
N LYS A 59 -14.05 -13.66 3.45
CA LYS A 59 -15.17 -14.56 3.80
C LYS A 59 -15.95 -14.09 5.03
N ASN A 60 -15.27 -13.59 6.05
CA ASN A 60 -15.87 -13.07 7.29
C ASN A 60 -15.13 -11.81 7.78
N PRO A 61 -15.36 -10.65 7.15
CA PRO A 61 -14.65 -9.43 7.50
C PRO A 61 -14.84 -9.01 8.97
N LYS A 62 -16.00 -9.29 9.57
CA LYS A 62 -16.27 -8.92 10.97
C LYS A 62 -15.33 -9.61 11.97
N GLU A 63 -14.90 -10.81 11.67
CA GLU A 63 -14.00 -11.59 12.51
C GLU A 63 -12.54 -11.35 12.17
N TYR A 64 -12.23 -11.24 10.87
CA TYR A 64 -10.85 -11.27 10.39
C TYR A 64 -10.28 -9.92 9.94
N SER A 65 -11.04 -8.81 9.95
CA SER A 65 -10.50 -7.50 9.58
C SER A 65 -9.33 -7.08 10.48
N PHE A 66 -9.50 -7.16 11.80
CA PHE A 66 -8.42 -6.77 12.72
C PHE A 66 -7.17 -7.64 12.57
N PRO A 67 -7.24 -8.99 12.60
CA PRO A 67 -6.07 -9.83 12.36
C PRO A 67 -5.42 -9.57 11.00
N PHE A 68 -6.20 -9.30 9.95
CA PHE A 68 -5.69 -9.00 8.62
C PHE A 68 -4.96 -7.66 8.58
N GLU A 69 -5.54 -6.59 9.14
CA GLU A 69 -4.90 -5.27 9.21
C GLU A 69 -3.60 -5.28 10.04
N ILE A 70 -3.55 -6.04 11.14
CA ILE A 70 -2.31 -6.28 11.89
C ILE A 70 -1.28 -7.00 11.02
N THR A 71 -1.71 -7.99 10.23
CA THR A 71 -0.82 -8.73 9.33
C THR A 71 -0.24 -7.83 8.24
N THR A 72 -1.04 -6.95 7.63
CA THR A 72 -0.56 -5.99 6.62
C THR A 72 0.44 -5.01 7.20
N LEU A 73 0.15 -4.43 8.37
CA LEU A 73 1.03 -3.51 9.08
C LEU A 73 2.39 -4.16 9.40
N ILE A 74 2.38 -5.38 9.99
CA ILE A 74 3.61 -6.11 10.34
C ILE A 74 4.40 -6.49 9.08
N SER A 75 3.73 -6.92 8.02
CA SER A 75 4.34 -7.29 6.75
C SER A 75 5.15 -6.13 6.15
N ARG A 76 4.52 -4.96 6.07
CA ARG A 76 5.14 -3.74 5.55
C ARG A 76 6.28 -3.25 6.45
N LEU A 77 6.05 -3.22 7.75
CA LEU A 77 7.09 -2.84 8.71
C LEU A 77 8.32 -3.75 8.61
N LYS A 78 8.11 -5.08 8.49
CA LYS A 78 9.19 -6.04 8.31
C LYS A 78 10.02 -5.71 7.07
N GLN A 79 9.39 -5.49 5.92
CA GLN A 79 10.09 -5.11 4.69
C GLN A 79 10.91 -3.83 4.87
N LEU A 80 10.34 -2.79 5.47
CA LEU A 80 11.05 -1.52 5.70
C LEU A 80 12.26 -1.69 6.63
N LYS A 81 12.17 -2.57 7.64
CA LYS A 81 13.28 -2.85 8.58
C LYS A 81 14.37 -3.75 7.97
N GLU A 82 14.05 -4.52 6.96
CA GLU A 82 15.01 -5.39 6.25
C GLU A 82 15.79 -4.64 5.16
N VAL A 83 15.40 -3.39 4.85
CA VAL A 83 16.14 -2.57 3.88
C VAL A 83 17.54 -2.26 4.41
N GLU A 84 18.56 -2.50 3.58
CA GLU A 84 19.95 -2.21 3.90
C GLU A 84 20.17 -0.71 4.17
N LYS A 85 21.03 -0.39 5.14
CA LYS A 85 21.24 0.98 5.62
C LYS A 85 21.92 1.92 4.62
N ASP A 86 22.53 1.38 3.57
CA ASP A 86 23.18 2.13 2.49
C ASP A 86 22.20 2.56 1.38
N LYS A 87 20.97 2.07 1.41
CA LYS A 87 19.95 2.49 0.45
C LYS A 87 19.49 3.90 0.74
N LEU A 88 19.32 4.68 -0.33
CA LEU A 88 18.97 6.11 -0.25
C LEU A 88 17.47 6.34 -0.52
N VAL A 89 16.85 5.51 -1.35
CA VAL A 89 15.44 5.62 -1.75
C VAL A 89 14.74 4.27 -1.60
N ILE A 90 13.61 4.28 -0.93
CA ILE A 90 12.69 3.13 -0.86
C ILE A 90 11.44 3.49 -1.66
N VAL A 91 11.08 2.66 -2.64
CA VAL A 91 9.79 2.73 -3.34
C VAL A 91 8.91 1.61 -2.81
N THR A 92 7.79 1.95 -2.19
CA THR A 92 6.91 0.96 -1.56
C THR A 92 5.50 0.97 -2.17
N GLU A 93 4.87 -0.20 -2.27
CA GLU A 93 3.45 -0.30 -2.58
C GLU A 93 2.65 -0.03 -1.31
N ARG A 94 2.12 1.19 -1.17
CA ARG A 94 1.53 1.79 0.03
C ARG A 94 2.53 2.00 1.18
N CYS A 95 2.12 2.73 2.19
CA CYS A 95 2.87 2.96 3.42
C CYS A 95 2.05 2.54 4.65
N LEU A 96 2.66 2.63 5.83
CA LEU A 96 1.98 2.32 7.09
C LEU A 96 0.76 3.24 7.34
N ASP A 97 0.86 4.52 6.93
CA ASP A 97 -0.25 5.47 7.05
C ASP A 97 -1.46 5.04 6.20
N THR A 98 -1.24 4.44 5.02
CA THR A 98 -2.34 3.91 4.19
C THR A 98 -3.09 2.79 4.91
N ASP A 99 -2.35 1.88 5.55
CA ASP A 99 -2.97 0.78 6.31
C ASP A 99 -3.86 1.34 7.44
N ARG A 100 -3.40 2.41 8.15
CA ARG A 100 -4.17 3.04 9.23
C ARG A 100 -5.29 3.95 8.72
N ASP A 101 -4.94 4.94 7.90
CA ASP A 101 -5.82 6.08 7.61
C ASP A 101 -6.84 5.80 6.50
N VAL A 102 -6.59 4.76 5.70
CA VAL A 102 -7.54 4.27 4.69
C VAL A 102 -8.22 2.99 5.18
N PHE A 103 -7.49 1.88 5.29
CA PHE A 103 -8.10 0.56 5.47
C PHE A 103 -8.60 0.32 6.90
N ALA A 104 -7.77 0.42 7.92
CA ALA A 104 -8.19 0.19 9.30
C ALA A 104 -9.29 1.17 9.72
N LYS A 105 -9.17 2.47 9.35
CA LYS A 105 -10.18 3.49 9.63
C LYS A 105 -11.51 3.20 8.93
N MET A 106 -11.48 2.81 7.66
CA MET A 106 -12.68 2.43 6.91
C MET A 106 -13.36 1.22 7.54
N LEU A 107 -12.62 0.16 7.84
CA LEU A 107 -13.15 -1.06 8.45
C LEU A 107 -13.71 -0.81 9.87
N TYR A 108 -13.09 0.09 10.63
CA TYR A 108 -13.62 0.54 11.91
C TYR A 108 -14.96 1.27 11.72
N ASN A 109 -15.05 2.23 10.82
CA ASN A 109 -16.29 2.98 10.56
C ASN A 109 -17.42 2.09 10.00
N GLN A 110 -17.07 0.98 9.34
CA GLN A 110 -18.01 -0.06 8.91
C GLN A 110 -18.39 -1.05 10.03
N ASN A 111 -17.95 -0.85 11.28
CA ASN A 111 -18.13 -1.78 12.40
C ASN A 111 -17.59 -3.20 12.15
N LYS A 112 -16.57 -3.32 11.29
CA LYS A 112 -15.83 -4.57 11.04
C LYS A 112 -14.63 -4.73 11.98
N ILE A 113 -14.14 -3.63 12.54
CA ILE A 113 -13.16 -3.58 13.62
C ILE A 113 -13.86 -2.96 14.84
N SER A 114 -13.78 -3.58 16.01
CA SER A 114 -14.36 -3.06 17.25
C SER A 114 -13.56 -1.88 17.79
N ASP A 115 -14.20 -1.05 18.66
CA ASP A 115 -13.52 0.07 19.35
C ASP A 115 -12.24 -0.37 20.06
N LEU A 116 -12.28 -1.49 20.77
CA LEU A 116 -11.12 -2.02 21.48
C LEU A 116 -10.00 -2.39 20.51
N ASN A 117 -10.32 -3.12 19.45
CA ASN A 117 -9.34 -3.54 18.44
C ASN A 117 -8.74 -2.36 17.68
N TYR A 118 -9.55 -1.33 17.40
CA TYR A 118 -9.05 -0.12 16.73
C TYR A 118 -8.11 0.70 17.62
N GLN A 119 -8.39 0.75 18.94
CA GLN A 119 -7.46 1.36 19.91
C GLN A 119 -6.13 0.58 19.99
N ILE A 120 -6.19 -0.77 20.02
CA ILE A 120 -4.99 -1.62 20.00
C ILE A 120 -4.19 -1.41 18.70
N TYR A 121 -4.88 -1.35 17.55
CA TYR A 121 -4.25 -1.08 16.26
C TYR A 121 -3.49 0.25 16.26
N ASN A 122 -4.13 1.34 16.71
CA ASN A 122 -3.51 2.66 16.77
C ASN A 122 -2.32 2.69 17.75
N LEU A 123 -2.45 2.06 18.91
CA LEU A 123 -1.34 1.95 19.88
C LEU A 123 -0.12 1.23 19.26
N LEU A 124 -0.36 0.12 18.55
CA LEU A 124 0.70 -0.58 17.84
C LEU A 124 1.31 0.31 16.76
N PHE A 125 0.47 0.94 15.92
CA PHE A 125 0.93 1.84 14.86
C PHE A 125 1.82 2.96 15.41
N ASP A 126 1.38 3.67 16.45
CA ASP A 126 2.12 4.77 17.07
C ASP A 126 3.45 4.30 17.69
N THR A 127 3.50 3.03 18.14
CA THR A 127 4.73 2.43 18.70
C THR A 127 5.77 2.09 17.63
N VAL A 128 5.32 1.69 16.44
CA VAL A 128 6.22 1.13 15.40
C VAL A 128 6.49 2.07 14.24
N ASN A 129 5.64 3.09 14.02
CA ASN A 129 5.81 4.01 12.90
C ASN A 129 6.83 5.10 13.22
N GLU A 130 8.03 4.93 12.69
CA GLU A 130 9.15 5.87 12.75
C GLU A 130 9.38 6.61 11.41
N TYR A 131 8.53 6.38 10.42
CA TYR A 131 8.68 6.86 9.04
C TYR A 131 7.76 8.07 8.80
N SER A 132 8.35 9.28 8.69
CA SER A 132 7.59 10.54 8.56
C SER A 132 7.85 11.30 7.26
N ASP A 133 9.02 11.09 6.60
CA ASP A 133 9.39 11.80 5.37
C ASP A 133 9.03 10.94 4.14
N ILE A 134 7.73 10.89 3.83
CA ILE A 134 7.18 10.09 2.75
C ILE A 134 6.65 11.00 1.64
N THR A 135 7.07 10.74 0.40
CA THR A 135 6.44 11.30 -0.80
C THR A 135 5.38 10.33 -1.30
N HIS A 136 4.14 10.77 -1.38
CA HIS A 136 3.03 9.96 -1.86
C HIS A 136 2.83 10.16 -3.35
N PHE A 137 3.07 9.12 -4.14
CA PHE A 137 2.74 9.08 -5.57
C PHE A 137 1.35 8.46 -5.74
N TYR A 138 0.33 9.32 -5.85
CA TYR A 138 -1.06 8.90 -5.85
C TYR A 138 -1.60 8.68 -7.25
N ILE A 139 -1.89 7.43 -7.60
CA ILE A 139 -2.55 7.04 -8.85
C ILE A 139 -4.07 7.23 -8.64
N LYS A 140 -4.56 8.39 -9.07
CA LYS A 140 -5.95 8.77 -8.95
C LYS A 140 -6.72 8.34 -10.19
N ILE A 141 -7.48 7.26 -10.06
CA ILE A 141 -8.31 6.69 -11.12
C ILE A 141 -9.72 6.48 -10.59
N ASN A 142 -10.70 6.73 -11.46
CA ASN A 142 -12.12 6.50 -11.17
C ASN A 142 -12.35 5.06 -10.63
N PRO A 143 -13.12 4.89 -9.52
CA PRO A 143 -13.38 3.58 -8.91
C PRO A 143 -13.97 2.55 -9.86
N GLU A 144 -14.79 2.95 -10.82
CA GLU A 144 -15.38 2.06 -11.82
C GLU A 144 -14.29 1.42 -12.71
N ILE A 145 -13.33 2.22 -13.18
CA ILE A 145 -12.19 1.71 -13.96
C ILE A 145 -11.30 0.79 -13.10
N ALA A 146 -11.07 1.17 -11.85
CA ALA A 146 -10.31 0.36 -10.90
C ALA A 146 -11.01 -1.00 -10.66
N TYR A 147 -12.33 -1.01 -10.53
CA TYR A 147 -13.14 -2.21 -10.38
C TYR A 147 -13.05 -3.12 -11.60
N GLU A 148 -13.22 -2.59 -12.81
CA GLU A 148 -13.07 -3.37 -14.05
C GLU A 148 -11.70 -4.04 -14.15
N ARG A 149 -10.63 -3.31 -13.79
CA ARG A 149 -9.27 -3.83 -13.77
C ARG A 149 -9.07 -4.91 -12.69
N ALA A 150 -9.65 -4.72 -11.49
CA ALA A 150 -9.58 -5.71 -10.42
C ALA A 150 -10.30 -7.00 -10.80
N VAL A 151 -11.50 -6.92 -11.37
CA VAL A 151 -12.26 -8.06 -11.89
C VAL A 151 -11.49 -8.79 -13.00
N LYS A 152 -10.94 -8.05 -13.97
CA LYS A 152 -10.13 -8.63 -15.06
C LYS A 152 -8.87 -9.33 -14.56
N ARG A 153 -8.22 -8.80 -13.50
CA ARG A 153 -7.05 -9.41 -12.86
C ARG A 153 -7.39 -10.75 -12.22
N ASN A 154 -8.61 -10.92 -11.71
CA ASN A 154 -9.16 -12.14 -11.13
C ASN A 154 -8.21 -12.79 -10.09
N ARG A 155 -7.77 -11.99 -9.08
CA ARG A 155 -6.93 -12.52 -7.99
C ARG A 155 -7.75 -13.53 -7.17
N PRO A 156 -7.23 -14.74 -6.90
CA PRO A 156 -7.93 -15.73 -6.08
C PRO A 156 -8.31 -15.16 -4.71
N ASN A 157 -9.53 -15.44 -4.27
CA ASN A 157 -10.11 -15.04 -2.97
C ASN A 157 -10.26 -13.52 -2.75
N GLU A 158 -9.95 -12.66 -3.72
CA GLU A 158 -10.16 -11.21 -3.63
C GLU A 158 -11.60 -10.87 -4.08
N LEU A 159 -12.49 -10.70 -3.11
CA LEU A 159 -13.91 -10.41 -3.36
C LEU A 159 -14.19 -8.92 -3.15
N VAL A 160 -13.69 -8.08 -4.04
CA VAL A 160 -13.99 -6.63 -4.02
C VAL A 160 -15.24 -6.33 -4.82
N ASP A 161 -16.11 -5.48 -4.27
CA ASP A 161 -17.24 -4.89 -5.01
C ASP A 161 -16.99 -3.41 -5.30
N LEU A 162 -17.81 -2.83 -6.17
CA LEU A 162 -17.67 -1.44 -6.58
C LEU A 162 -17.90 -0.46 -5.41
N ASN A 163 -18.81 -0.75 -4.48
CA ASN A 163 -19.08 0.14 -3.35
C ASN A 163 -17.88 0.18 -2.41
N PHE A 164 -17.25 -0.97 -2.14
CA PHE A 164 -16.01 -1.03 -1.37
C PHE A 164 -14.91 -0.18 -2.01
N LEU A 165 -14.76 -0.23 -3.35
CA LEU A 165 -13.77 0.60 -4.04
C LEU A 165 -14.13 2.10 -4.02
N LYS A 166 -15.39 2.47 -4.06
CA LYS A 166 -15.82 3.86 -3.89
C LYS A 166 -15.47 4.38 -2.51
N GLU A 167 -15.76 3.63 -1.47
CA GLU A 167 -15.36 3.99 -0.12
C GLU A 167 -13.83 4.08 0.03
N CYS A 168 -13.07 3.09 -0.47
CA CYS A 168 -11.60 3.16 -0.49
C CYS A 168 -11.10 4.43 -1.18
N HIS A 169 -11.70 4.84 -2.28
CA HIS A 169 -11.34 6.05 -2.99
C HIS A 169 -11.58 7.30 -2.13
N GLU A 170 -12.74 7.41 -1.48
CA GLU A 170 -13.08 8.52 -0.60
C GLU A 170 -12.10 8.64 0.58
N TYR A 171 -11.72 7.52 1.21
CA TYR A 171 -10.72 7.51 2.28
C TYR A 171 -9.32 7.92 1.79
N HIS A 172 -8.90 7.50 0.59
CA HIS A 172 -7.64 7.98 -0.01
C HIS A 172 -7.67 9.50 -0.23
N GLU A 173 -8.76 10.03 -0.81
CA GLU A 173 -8.92 11.48 -1.05
C GLU A 173 -8.91 12.26 0.28
N GLU A 174 -9.68 11.81 1.28
CA GLU A 174 -9.72 12.47 2.59
C GLU A 174 -8.34 12.50 3.27
N TRP A 175 -7.60 11.41 3.18
CA TRP A 175 -6.29 11.29 3.81
C TRP A 175 -5.22 12.08 3.06
N LEU A 176 -5.09 11.88 1.74
CA LEU A 176 -4.04 12.49 0.93
C LEU A 176 -4.20 14.01 0.79
N ASN A 177 -5.44 14.51 0.80
CA ASN A 177 -5.70 15.97 0.80
C ASN A 177 -5.16 16.69 2.04
N LYS A 178 -4.78 15.96 3.10
CA LYS A 178 -4.17 16.49 4.34
C LYS A 178 -2.65 16.38 4.36
N LYS A 179 -2.04 15.83 3.32
CA LYS A 179 -0.58 15.62 3.21
C LYS A 179 0.05 16.66 2.28
N ASP A 180 1.22 17.16 2.66
CA ASP A 180 1.92 18.19 1.87
C ASP A 180 2.71 17.58 0.68
N ASN A 181 3.23 16.36 0.83
CA ASN A 181 4.10 15.71 -0.15
C ASN A 181 3.34 14.72 -1.03
N VAL A 182 2.31 15.19 -1.74
CA VAL A 182 1.50 14.35 -2.64
C VAL A 182 1.72 14.75 -4.09
N ILE A 183 2.05 13.77 -4.92
CA ILE A 183 2.15 13.90 -6.38
C ILE A 183 0.99 13.13 -7.00
N ILE A 184 0.00 13.86 -7.51
CA ILE A 184 -1.17 13.24 -8.14
C ILE A 184 -0.82 12.84 -9.56
N ALA A 185 -1.17 11.60 -9.91
CA ALA A 185 -1.02 11.01 -11.22
C ALA A 185 -2.38 10.50 -11.70
N GLU A 186 -2.91 11.12 -12.75
CA GLU A 186 -4.23 10.82 -13.34
C GLU A 186 -4.11 10.09 -14.68
N GLU A 187 -2.88 9.79 -15.09
CA GLU A 187 -2.58 9.07 -16.32
C GLU A 187 -3.11 7.62 -16.24
N LEU A 188 -3.76 7.16 -17.30
CA LEU A 188 -4.34 5.83 -17.35
C LEU A 188 -3.38 4.76 -17.87
N ASP A 189 -2.30 5.15 -18.53
CA ASP A 189 -1.32 4.24 -19.09
C ASP A 189 -0.07 4.11 -18.21
N THR A 190 0.42 2.89 -18.13
CA THR A 190 1.58 2.55 -17.28
C THR A 190 2.88 3.20 -17.79
N GLU A 191 3.01 3.49 -19.07
CA GLU A 191 4.22 4.09 -19.65
C GLU A 191 4.42 5.52 -19.13
N SER A 192 3.42 6.38 -19.28
CA SER A 192 3.44 7.76 -18.78
C SER A 192 3.68 7.82 -17.28
N LEU A 193 3.00 6.95 -16.51
CA LEU A 193 3.21 6.81 -15.06
C LEU A 193 4.65 6.40 -14.74
N SER A 194 5.23 5.46 -15.49
CA SER A 194 6.60 4.98 -15.26
C SER A 194 7.64 6.06 -15.50
N ILE A 195 7.49 6.85 -16.55
CA ILE A 195 8.37 7.99 -16.87
C ILE A 195 8.33 9.00 -15.72
N LYS A 196 7.14 9.37 -15.27
CA LYS A 196 6.94 10.33 -14.17
C LYS A 196 7.57 9.84 -12.87
N LEU A 197 7.33 8.58 -12.50
CA LEU A 197 7.88 7.99 -11.27
C LEU A 197 9.41 7.83 -11.35
N ASN A 198 9.96 7.39 -12.47
CA ASN A 198 11.41 7.30 -12.69
C ASN A 198 12.10 8.66 -12.51
N TYR A 199 11.53 9.73 -13.07
CA TYR A 199 12.06 11.09 -12.91
C TYR A 199 12.14 11.49 -11.42
N ILE A 200 11.09 11.19 -10.63
CA ILE A 200 11.03 11.51 -9.20
C ILE A 200 12.11 10.72 -8.44
N ILE A 201 12.23 9.41 -8.69
CA ILE A 201 13.21 8.54 -8.03
C ILE A 201 14.63 9.03 -8.30
N ILE A 202 14.96 9.31 -9.56
CA ILE A 202 16.28 9.80 -9.95
C ILE A 202 16.59 11.14 -9.29
N HIS A 203 15.63 12.06 -9.27
CA HIS A 203 15.80 13.36 -8.65
C HIS A 203 16.06 13.28 -7.15
N LEU A 204 15.32 12.44 -6.42
CA LEU A 204 15.51 12.21 -4.99
C LEU A 204 16.83 11.51 -4.69
N ASN A 205 17.26 10.57 -5.54
CA ASN A 205 18.54 9.87 -5.38
C ASN A 205 19.74 10.82 -5.58
N LEU A 206 19.71 11.67 -6.60
CA LEU A 206 20.77 12.63 -6.89
C LEU A 206 20.94 13.70 -5.80
N ASN A 207 19.86 14.13 -5.16
CA ASN A 207 19.90 15.15 -4.11
C ASN A 207 20.46 14.64 -2.79
N GLN A 208 20.62 13.32 -2.62
CA GLN A 208 21.25 12.72 -1.42
C GLN A 208 22.76 12.41 -1.61
N SER A 209 23.24 12.45 -2.84
CA SER A 209 24.65 12.19 -3.16
C SER A 209 25.55 13.44 -3.03
N LYS A 210 24.98 14.55 -2.56
CA LYS A 210 25.67 15.80 -2.26
C LYS A 210 25.74 16.03 -0.75
#